data_5f86d4031df95e18d58d5c2c08786548
#
_entry.id   5f86d4031df95e18d58d5c2c08786548
#
_cell.length_a   1.000
_cell.length_b   1.000
_cell.length_c   1.000
_cell.angle_alpha   90.00
_cell.angle_beta   90.00
_cell.angle_gamma   90.00
#
_symmetry.space_group_name_H-M   'P 1'
#
loop_
_entity.id
_entity.type
_entity.pdbx_description
1 polymer ?
#
loop_
_entity_poly.entity_id
_entity_poly.type
_entity_poly.pdbx_seq_one_letter_code
_entity_poly.pdbx_strand_id
1 'polypeptide(L)'
;VRELFGDGLIQTLPRPLGRKRGRPENVLLLTPSGAELLLEHLGDSGGFSVDTLAGSPTGDIDHTLLINWFRIGLQGITDHNPSLNTVFLASNSPFLPQLPDGSSPVLDRVVVDPGADKWMDFIPDGVFTINNGDHGQRKSLLFFLEVDMGTEPLASPTAGGRDLRQKILNYQAYFRTNRYRRYEELWGCRFNGFRLLFLANTAGRMAVICRLVQEMVPSDFIWVTDQERVFEKGLGAAIWARGGKDQTPPHSILGPSLAYESPLPASPA
;
A
#
# COMPACT_ATOMS: atom_id res chain seq x y z
N VAL A 1 -21.06 -2.05 14.24
CA VAL A 1 -20.02 -1.72 15.25
C VAL A 1 -20.58 -1.88 16.66
N ARG A 2 -21.75 -1.28 17.01
CA ARG A 2 -22.32 -1.40 18.37
C ARG A 2 -22.62 -2.85 18.75
N GLU A 3 -23.18 -3.63 17.86
CA GLU A 3 -23.44 -5.07 18.07
C GLU A 3 -22.14 -5.83 18.32
N LEU A 4 -21.12 -5.64 17.49
CA LEU A 4 -19.83 -6.30 17.68
C LEU A 4 -19.16 -5.96 19.02
N PHE A 5 -19.35 -4.73 19.52
CA PHE A 5 -18.91 -4.36 20.88
C PHE A 5 -19.76 -5.05 21.95
N GLY A 6 -21.09 -5.07 21.78
CA GLY A 6 -22.02 -5.71 22.71
C GLY A 6 -21.74 -7.20 22.86
N ASP A 7 -21.38 -7.86 21.78
CA ASP A 7 -21.04 -9.28 21.72
C ASP A 7 -19.57 -9.57 22.11
N GLY A 8 -18.81 -8.53 22.47
CA GLY A 8 -17.42 -8.67 22.88
C GLY A 8 -16.44 -9.13 21.77
N LEU A 9 -16.82 -8.95 20.50
CA LEU A 9 -16.01 -9.38 19.36
C LEU A 9 -14.93 -8.39 18.97
N ILE A 10 -15.11 -7.12 19.33
CA ILE A 10 -14.13 -6.05 19.09
C ILE A 10 -13.89 -5.25 20.37
N GLN A 11 -12.72 -4.65 20.44
CA GLN A 11 -12.31 -3.75 21.53
C GLN A 11 -11.70 -2.46 20.95
N THR A 12 -11.66 -1.43 21.79
CA THR A 12 -11.02 -0.16 21.44
C THR A 12 -9.59 -0.14 21.96
N LEU A 13 -8.66 0.22 21.08
CA LEU A 13 -7.29 0.54 21.46
C LEU A 13 -7.23 2.02 21.87
N PRO A 14 -6.82 2.35 23.11
CA PRO A 14 -6.57 3.73 23.49
C PRO A 14 -5.49 4.35 22.63
N ARG A 15 -5.76 5.53 22.06
CA ARG A 15 -4.75 6.31 21.36
C ARG A 15 -4.26 7.46 22.26
N PRO A 16 -2.96 7.77 22.26
CA PRO A 16 -2.50 9.00 22.86
C PRO A 16 -3.16 10.20 22.15
N LEU A 17 -3.42 11.28 22.90
CA LEU A 17 -4.02 12.50 22.36
C LEU A 17 -3.24 12.94 21.11
N GLY A 18 -3.95 13.04 19.99
CA GLY A 18 -3.37 13.49 18.73
C GLY A 18 -2.91 14.96 18.81
N ARG A 19 -2.00 15.34 17.92
CA ARG A 19 -1.50 16.72 17.83
C ARG A 19 -2.56 17.72 17.31
N LYS A 20 -3.67 17.26 16.73
CA LYS A 20 -4.78 18.10 16.27
C LYS A 20 -5.83 18.26 17.37
N ARG A 21 -6.49 19.42 17.42
CA ARG A 21 -7.63 19.67 18.31
C ARG A 21 -8.77 18.72 17.92
N GLY A 22 -9.24 17.93 18.88
CA GLY A 22 -10.35 16.99 18.71
C GLY A 22 -10.12 15.69 19.49
N ARG A 23 -11.17 14.88 19.63
CA ARG A 23 -11.07 13.56 20.21
C ARG A 23 -10.38 12.65 19.16
N PRO A 24 -9.29 11.93 19.50
CA PRO A 24 -8.67 11.01 18.56
C PRO A 24 -9.66 9.91 18.16
N GLU A 25 -9.59 9.46 16.92
CA GLU A 25 -10.37 8.34 16.43
C GLU A 25 -10.07 7.08 17.26
N ASN A 26 -11.10 6.29 17.51
CA ASN A 26 -10.92 5.00 18.15
C ASN A 26 -10.36 4.00 17.12
N VAL A 27 -9.29 3.31 17.48
CA VAL A 27 -8.81 2.15 16.75
C VAL A 27 -9.53 0.92 17.27
N LEU A 28 -10.13 0.16 16.38
CA LEU A 28 -10.84 -1.07 16.72
C LEU A 28 -9.92 -2.26 16.45
N LEU A 29 -9.86 -3.18 17.39
CA LEU A 29 -9.16 -4.45 17.29
C LEU A 29 -10.14 -5.60 17.50
N LEU A 30 -9.89 -6.74 16.92
CA LEU A 30 -10.56 -7.96 17.29
C LEU A 30 -10.18 -8.36 18.72
N THR A 31 -11.14 -8.89 19.43
CA THR A 31 -10.87 -9.64 20.66
C THR A 31 -10.50 -11.10 20.30
N PRO A 32 -9.99 -11.89 21.25
CA PRO A 32 -9.83 -13.34 21.02
C PRO A 32 -11.12 -14.01 20.55
N SER A 33 -12.28 -13.69 21.16
CA SER A 33 -13.57 -14.24 20.74
C SER A 33 -13.98 -13.79 19.34
N GLY A 34 -13.66 -12.54 18.95
CA GLY A 34 -13.89 -12.06 17.59
C GLY A 34 -12.99 -12.76 16.56
N ALA A 35 -11.75 -13.06 16.94
CA ALA A 35 -10.82 -13.81 16.11
C ALA A 35 -11.26 -15.27 15.95
N GLU A 36 -11.73 -15.92 17.01
CA GLU A 36 -12.30 -17.28 16.97
C GLU A 36 -13.48 -17.36 16.00
N LEU A 37 -14.45 -16.45 16.15
CA LEU A 37 -15.62 -16.37 15.26
C LEU A 37 -15.22 -16.16 13.80
N LEU A 38 -14.23 -15.28 13.55
CA LEU A 38 -13.72 -15.05 12.20
C LEU A 38 -13.07 -16.31 11.61
N LEU A 39 -12.29 -17.03 12.41
CA LEU A 39 -11.65 -18.28 11.98
C LEU A 39 -12.68 -19.38 11.68
N GLU A 40 -13.73 -19.52 12.48
CA GLU A 40 -14.85 -20.42 12.21
C GLU A 40 -15.53 -20.09 10.86
N HIS A 41 -15.73 -18.79 10.58
CA HIS A 41 -16.34 -18.34 9.33
C HIS A 41 -15.45 -18.56 8.10
N LEU A 42 -14.14 -18.39 8.26
CA LEU A 42 -13.16 -18.61 7.17
C LEU A 42 -12.89 -20.10 6.88
N GLY A 43 -13.23 -20.98 7.82
CA GLY A 43 -12.95 -22.42 7.73
C GLY A 43 -11.44 -22.71 7.81
N ASP A 44 -11.07 -23.95 7.49
CA ASP A 44 -9.69 -24.48 7.64
C ASP A 44 -8.65 -23.87 6.66
N SER A 45 -9.00 -22.75 6.02
CA SER A 45 -8.32 -22.22 4.84
C SER A 45 -7.12 -21.34 5.14
N GLY A 46 -6.36 -21.53 6.24
CA GLY A 46 -5.20 -20.65 6.30
C GLY A 46 -4.17 -20.78 7.39
N GLY A 47 -4.30 -21.69 8.35
CA GLY A 47 -3.27 -21.83 9.39
C GLY A 47 -3.10 -20.59 10.29
N PHE A 48 -4.13 -19.75 10.37
CA PHE A 48 -4.16 -18.55 11.23
C PHE A 48 -4.45 -18.96 12.67
N SER A 49 -3.82 -18.25 13.61
CA SER A 49 -4.14 -18.41 15.04
C SER A 49 -4.92 -17.21 15.56
N VAL A 50 -5.66 -17.43 16.63
CA VAL A 50 -6.35 -16.38 17.39
C VAL A 50 -5.37 -15.26 17.76
N ASP A 51 -4.17 -15.63 18.25
CA ASP A 51 -3.13 -14.68 18.64
C ASP A 51 -2.67 -13.79 17.46
N THR A 52 -2.61 -14.37 16.25
CA THR A 52 -2.24 -13.60 15.05
C THR A 52 -3.31 -12.55 14.69
N LEU A 53 -4.59 -12.89 14.85
CA LEU A 53 -5.70 -12.02 14.47
C LEU A 53 -6.10 -11.02 15.57
N ALA A 54 -6.04 -11.42 16.83
CA ALA A 54 -6.38 -10.59 17.99
C ALA A 54 -5.16 -9.88 18.60
N GLY A 55 -3.96 -10.10 18.05
CA GLY A 55 -2.72 -9.49 18.55
C GLY A 55 -2.74 -7.98 18.49
N SER A 56 -2.07 -7.34 19.44
CA SER A 56 -1.88 -5.89 19.41
C SER A 56 -1.03 -5.50 18.19
N PRO A 57 -1.39 -4.40 17.50
CA PRO A 57 -0.60 -3.95 16.37
C PRO A 57 0.82 -3.63 16.83
N THR A 58 1.80 -4.20 16.14
CA THR A 58 3.22 -3.89 16.32
C THR A 58 3.60 -2.79 15.33
N GLY A 59 4.22 -1.71 15.82
CA GLY A 59 4.68 -0.62 14.98
C GLY A 59 3.79 0.63 15.00
N ASP A 60 3.92 1.46 13.98
CA ASP A 60 3.17 2.71 13.83
C ASP A 60 1.72 2.43 13.41
N ILE A 61 0.79 2.69 14.33
CA ILE A 61 -0.65 2.48 14.12
C ILE A 61 -1.17 3.37 12.98
N ASP A 62 -0.71 4.62 12.90
CA ASP A 62 -1.18 5.56 11.88
C ASP A 62 -0.73 5.11 10.48
N HIS A 63 0.47 4.56 10.36
CA HIS A 63 0.96 3.92 9.16
C HIS A 63 0.05 2.74 8.73
N THR A 64 -0.24 1.84 9.68
CA THR A 64 -1.12 0.68 9.43
C THR A 64 -2.53 1.11 9.03
N LEU A 65 -3.08 2.12 9.68
CA LEU A 65 -4.40 2.64 9.34
C LEU A 65 -4.42 3.26 7.94
N LEU A 66 -3.37 3.96 7.54
CA LEU A 66 -3.31 4.56 6.20
C LEU A 66 -3.21 3.50 5.10
N ILE A 67 -2.50 2.38 5.33
CA ILE A 67 -2.51 1.21 4.44
C ILE A 67 -3.93 0.63 4.35
N ASN A 68 -4.63 0.49 5.47
CA ASN A 68 -5.99 -0.04 5.48
C ASN A 68 -6.99 0.88 4.75
N TRP A 69 -6.87 2.20 4.91
CA TRP A 69 -7.67 3.16 4.13
C TRP A 69 -7.39 3.07 2.63
N PHE A 70 -6.12 2.88 2.26
CA PHE A 70 -5.76 2.64 0.86
C PHE A 70 -6.45 1.38 0.31
N ARG A 71 -6.44 0.29 1.08
CA ARG A 71 -7.13 -0.96 0.72
C ARG A 71 -8.64 -0.77 0.54
N ILE A 72 -9.29 -0.02 1.44
CA ILE A 72 -10.72 0.31 1.33
C ILE A 72 -10.97 1.11 0.07
N GLY A 73 -10.12 2.09 -0.25
CA GLY A 73 -10.22 2.86 -1.48
C GLY A 73 -10.06 2.01 -2.75
N LEU A 74 -9.18 0.99 -2.73
CA LEU A 74 -9.06 0.02 -3.84
C LEU A 74 -10.32 -0.83 -4.02
N GLN A 75 -10.94 -1.27 -2.92
CA GLN A 75 -12.23 -1.98 -2.99
C GLN A 75 -13.30 -1.08 -3.63
N GLY A 76 -13.35 0.20 -3.27
CA GLY A 76 -14.25 1.17 -3.87
C GLY A 76 -14.08 1.32 -5.39
N ILE A 77 -12.89 1.07 -5.94
CA ILE A 77 -12.67 1.04 -7.39
C ILE A 77 -13.46 -0.10 -8.05
N THR A 78 -13.40 -1.29 -7.48
CA THR A 78 -14.15 -2.46 -7.98
C THR A 78 -15.65 -2.27 -7.83
N ASP A 79 -16.09 -1.70 -6.71
CA ASP A 79 -17.51 -1.42 -6.47
C ASP A 79 -18.07 -0.39 -7.45
N HIS A 80 -17.27 0.64 -7.80
CA HIS A 80 -17.66 1.67 -8.77
C HIS A 80 -17.63 1.17 -10.21
N ASN A 81 -16.64 0.36 -10.56
CA ASN A 81 -16.48 -0.20 -11.91
C ASN A 81 -16.27 -1.72 -11.85
N PRO A 82 -17.34 -2.51 -11.97
CA PRO A 82 -17.27 -3.97 -11.88
C PRO A 82 -16.41 -4.66 -12.98
N SER A 83 -16.04 -3.94 -14.04
CA SER A 83 -15.09 -4.47 -15.04
C SER A 83 -13.65 -4.49 -14.53
N LEU A 84 -13.37 -3.73 -13.47
CA LEU A 84 -12.07 -3.68 -12.82
C LEU A 84 -12.05 -4.64 -11.63
N ASN A 85 -10.99 -5.42 -11.55
CA ASN A 85 -10.70 -6.28 -10.40
C ASN A 85 -9.39 -5.83 -9.76
N THR A 86 -9.40 -5.70 -8.43
CA THR A 86 -8.22 -5.33 -7.64
C THR A 86 -7.87 -6.46 -6.67
N VAL A 87 -6.58 -6.76 -6.57
CA VAL A 87 -6.04 -7.67 -5.55
C VAL A 87 -4.93 -6.94 -4.81
N PHE A 88 -5.00 -6.88 -3.49
CA PHE A 88 -4.05 -6.16 -2.65
C PHE A 88 -3.41 -7.08 -1.60
N LEU A 89 -2.10 -7.08 -1.55
CA LEU A 89 -1.27 -7.81 -0.59
C LEU A 89 -0.53 -6.78 0.27
N ALA A 90 -0.93 -6.61 1.52
CA ALA A 90 -0.24 -5.76 2.48
C ALA A 90 0.83 -6.56 3.23
N SER A 91 2.02 -5.98 3.43
CA SER A 91 3.13 -6.66 4.13
C SER A 91 2.82 -7.04 5.58
N ASN A 92 1.92 -6.29 6.20
CA ASN A 92 1.43 -6.53 7.57
C ASN A 92 0.17 -7.39 7.63
N SER A 93 -0.31 -7.93 6.50
CA SER A 93 -1.51 -8.78 6.49
C SER A 93 -1.18 -10.18 6.96
N PRO A 94 -1.93 -10.74 7.93
CA PRO A 94 -1.81 -12.15 8.28
C PRO A 94 -2.31 -13.08 7.16
N PHE A 95 -3.07 -12.56 6.19
CA PHE A 95 -3.71 -13.33 5.11
C PHE A 95 -2.90 -13.34 3.82
N LEU A 96 -1.56 -13.27 3.91
CA LEU A 96 -0.71 -13.36 2.73
C LEU A 96 -0.66 -14.79 2.20
N PRO A 97 -0.95 -15.02 0.89
CA PRO A 97 -0.71 -16.31 0.28
C PRO A 97 0.80 -16.60 0.26
N GLN A 98 1.16 -17.86 0.13
CA GLN A 98 2.54 -18.23 -0.20
C GLN A 98 2.72 -18.30 -1.71
N LEU A 99 3.91 -17.92 -2.18
CA LEU A 99 4.30 -18.18 -3.56
C LEU A 99 4.57 -19.69 -3.77
N PRO A 100 4.62 -20.18 -5.02
CA PRO A 100 4.88 -21.61 -5.30
C PRO A 100 6.18 -22.13 -4.68
N ASP A 101 7.16 -21.27 -4.48
CA ASP A 101 8.44 -21.59 -3.82
C ASP A 101 8.37 -21.50 -2.28
N GLY A 102 7.19 -21.28 -1.71
CA GLY A 102 6.96 -21.12 -0.28
C GLY A 102 7.36 -19.75 0.28
N SER A 103 7.89 -18.85 -0.53
CA SER A 103 8.28 -17.51 -0.08
C SER A 103 7.06 -16.56 0.07
N SER A 104 7.24 -15.50 0.86
CA SER A 104 6.23 -14.44 0.97
C SER A 104 6.16 -13.60 -0.33
N PRO A 105 4.96 -13.29 -0.83
CA PRO A 105 4.80 -12.46 -2.02
C PRO A 105 5.22 -11.00 -1.82
N VAL A 106 5.31 -10.54 -0.58
CA VAL A 106 5.72 -9.16 -0.24
C VAL A 106 7.17 -9.08 0.23
N LEU A 107 7.89 -10.21 0.31
CA LEU A 107 9.31 -10.24 0.63
C LEU A 107 10.10 -10.67 -0.59
N ASP A 108 11.04 -9.86 -1.03
CA ASP A 108 12.00 -10.21 -2.08
C ASP A 108 13.38 -9.67 -1.73
N ARG A 109 14.36 -9.91 -2.59
CA ARG A 109 15.72 -9.41 -2.45
C ARG A 109 16.15 -8.66 -3.68
N VAL A 110 16.87 -7.57 -3.48
CA VAL A 110 17.44 -6.75 -4.55
C VAL A 110 18.96 -6.79 -4.47
N VAL A 111 19.62 -7.02 -5.59
CA VAL A 111 21.07 -6.86 -5.69
C VAL A 111 21.38 -5.37 -5.72
N VAL A 112 22.01 -4.89 -4.68
CA VAL A 112 22.37 -3.48 -4.54
C VAL A 112 23.68 -3.16 -5.26
N ASP A 113 24.62 -4.11 -5.19
CA ASP A 113 25.91 -4.05 -5.88
C ASP A 113 26.24 -5.40 -6.50
N PRO A 114 26.09 -5.54 -7.84
CA PRO A 114 26.40 -6.79 -8.51
C PRO A 114 27.87 -7.23 -8.37
N GLY A 115 28.78 -6.30 -8.17
CA GLY A 115 30.21 -6.58 -8.01
C GLY A 115 30.59 -7.09 -6.63
N ALA A 116 29.78 -6.77 -5.60
CA ALA A 116 30.03 -7.14 -4.21
C ALA A 116 29.10 -8.26 -3.70
N ASP A 117 28.24 -8.84 -4.54
CA ASP A 117 27.20 -9.81 -4.17
C ASP A 117 26.36 -9.34 -2.96
N LYS A 118 26.14 -8.03 -2.90
CA LYS A 118 25.43 -7.38 -1.81
C LYS A 118 23.92 -7.35 -2.09
N TRP A 119 23.18 -8.09 -1.29
CA TRP A 119 21.74 -8.17 -1.31
C TRP A 119 21.10 -7.31 -0.23
N MET A 120 19.91 -6.80 -0.50
CA MET A 120 19.06 -6.13 0.48
C MET A 120 17.64 -6.70 0.39
N ASP A 121 17.02 -6.91 1.54
CA ASP A 121 15.63 -7.29 1.62
C ASP A 121 14.76 -6.13 1.10
N PHE A 122 13.75 -6.49 0.32
CA PHE A 122 12.84 -5.59 -0.35
C PHE A 122 11.42 -5.94 0.12
N ILE A 123 10.86 -5.06 0.94
CA ILE A 123 9.56 -5.27 1.58
C ILE A 123 8.73 -4.00 1.34
N PRO A 124 7.87 -3.96 0.31
CA PRO A 124 6.91 -2.87 0.12
C PRO A 124 5.81 -2.93 1.20
N ASP A 125 5.20 -1.79 1.52
CA ASP A 125 4.03 -1.75 2.41
C ASP A 125 2.84 -2.48 1.79
N GLY A 126 2.72 -2.44 0.46
CA GLY A 126 1.72 -3.19 -0.27
C GLY A 126 2.11 -3.46 -1.71
N VAL A 127 1.57 -4.54 -2.24
CA VAL A 127 1.64 -4.89 -3.67
C VAL A 127 0.23 -5.14 -4.17
N PHE A 128 -0.14 -4.56 -5.29
CA PHE A 128 -1.47 -4.78 -5.83
C PHE A 128 -1.51 -4.75 -7.35
N THR A 129 -2.60 -5.29 -7.88
CA THR A 129 -2.90 -5.26 -9.31
C THR A 129 -4.27 -4.67 -9.55
N ILE A 130 -4.40 -3.97 -10.66
CA ILE A 130 -5.68 -3.55 -11.24
C ILE A 130 -5.79 -4.26 -12.59
N ASN A 131 -6.79 -5.12 -12.72
CA ASN A 131 -7.05 -5.90 -13.91
C ASN A 131 -8.32 -5.38 -14.57
N ASN A 132 -8.27 -5.13 -15.87
CA ASN A 132 -9.44 -4.81 -16.67
C ASN A 132 -9.79 -6.03 -17.53
N GLY A 133 -11.01 -6.55 -17.35
CA GLY A 133 -11.53 -7.72 -18.07
C GLY A 133 -12.33 -7.40 -19.32
N ASP A 134 -12.55 -6.11 -19.64
CA ASP A 134 -13.36 -5.70 -20.77
C ASP A 134 -12.70 -6.03 -22.12
N HIS A 135 -13.58 -6.40 -23.09
CA HIS A 135 -13.21 -6.55 -24.51
C HIS A 135 -12.20 -7.65 -24.86
N GLY A 136 -12.12 -8.73 -24.06
CA GLY A 136 -11.29 -9.91 -24.43
C GLY A 136 -9.77 -9.70 -24.35
N GLN A 137 -9.31 -8.51 -23.98
CA GLN A 137 -7.90 -8.23 -23.68
C GLN A 137 -7.76 -7.92 -22.19
N ARG A 138 -7.26 -8.90 -21.43
CA ARG A 138 -6.86 -8.66 -20.04
C ARG A 138 -5.69 -7.67 -20.02
N LYS A 139 -5.93 -6.45 -19.56
CA LYS A 139 -4.89 -5.48 -19.23
C LYS A 139 -4.68 -5.48 -17.74
N SER A 140 -3.49 -5.85 -17.32
CA SER A 140 -3.12 -5.89 -15.90
C SER A 140 -2.04 -4.86 -15.62
N LEU A 141 -2.21 -4.09 -14.56
CA LEU A 141 -1.24 -3.11 -14.06
C LEU A 141 -0.78 -3.55 -12.67
N LEU A 142 0.54 -3.60 -12.48
CA LEU A 142 1.18 -3.90 -11.22
C LEU A 142 1.57 -2.61 -10.51
N PHE A 143 1.34 -2.56 -9.20
CA PHE A 143 1.68 -1.43 -8.35
C PHE A 143 2.38 -1.89 -7.08
N PHE A 144 3.33 -1.10 -6.62
CA PHE A 144 3.88 -1.15 -5.27
C PHE A 144 3.43 0.09 -4.52
N LEU A 145 3.07 -0.07 -3.27
CA LEU A 145 2.69 1.01 -2.36
C LEU A 145 3.77 1.19 -1.30
N GLU A 146 4.17 2.43 -1.08
CA GLU A 146 4.95 2.90 0.05
C GLU A 146 4.20 4.02 0.76
N VAL A 147 3.91 3.84 2.02
CA VAL A 147 3.26 4.84 2.88
C VAL A 147 4.34 5.55 3.70
N ASP A 148 4.43 6.85 3.54
CA ASP A 148 5.44 7.65 4.23
C ASP A 148 4.80 8.57 5.28
N MET A 149 5.09 8.27 6.54
CA MET A 149 4.61 9.03 7.71
C MET A 149 5.50 10.22 8.06
N GLY A 150 6.51 10.52 7.24
CA GLY A 150 7.45 11.61 7.47
C GLY A 150 8.53 11.30 8.51
N THR A 151 8.64 10.06 8.94
CA THR A 151 9.64 9.61 9.93
C THR A 151 10.97 9.18 9.30
N GLU A 152 10.93 8.72 8.04
CA GLU A 152 12.13 8.34 7.30
C GLU A 152 12.90 9.59 6.80
N PRO A 153 14.25 9.63 6.94
CA PRO A 153 15.05 10.69 6.34
C PRO A 153 15.02 10.58 4.80
N LEU A 154 15.22 11.71 4.12
CA LEU A 154 15.29 11.73 2.64
C LEU A 154 16.56 11.04 2.13
N ALA A 155 17.68 11.33 2.80
CA ALA A 155 18.97 10.73 2.55
C ALA A 155 19.70 10.60 3.89
N SER A 156 20.26 9.42 4.15
CA SER A 156 21.07 9.18 5.34
C SER A 156 22.51 9.60 5.06
N PRO A 157 23.22 10.23 6.02
CA PRO A 157 24.63 10.50 5.89
C PRO A 157 25.49 9.22 5.92
N THR A 158 24.94 8.10 6.37
CA THR A 158 25.62 6.81 6.44
C THR A 158 25.31 5.95 5.22
N ALA A 159 26.34 5.42 4.58
CA ALA A 159 26.19 4.49 3.46
C ALA A 159 25.37 3.25 3.88
N GLY A 160 24.28 2.96 3.14
CA GLY A 160 23.40 1.83 3.43
C GLY A 160 22.33 2.12 4.50
N GLY A 161 22.15 3.38 4.89
CA GLY A 161 21.04 3.80 5.74
C GLY A 161 19.68 3.51 5.08
N ARG A 162 18.67 3.25 5.91
CA ARG A 162 17.28 3.17 5.43
C ARG A 162 16.78 4.60 5.24
N ASP A 163 16.67 5.04 3.99
CA ASP A 163 16.16 6.34 3.62
C ASP A 163 15.38 6.26 2.30
N LEU A 164 14.63 7.31 1.99
CA LEU A 164 13.80 7.33 0.78
C LEU A 164 14.63 7.26 -0.52
N ARG A 165 15.82 7.87 -0.56
CA ARG A 165 16.71 7.81 -1.72
C ARG A 165 17.14 6.36 -1.99
N GLN A 166 17.56 5.64 -0.97
CA GLN A 166 17.93 4.23 -1.10
C GLN A 166 16.74 3.36 -1.50
N LYS A 167 15.57 3.63 -0.93
CA LYS A 167 14.31 2.96 -1.31
C LYS A 167 14.01 3.12 -2.80
N ILE A 168 14.10 4.33 -3.35
CA ILE A 168 13.91 4.60 -4.78
C ILE A 168 14.95 3.83 -5.64
N LEU A 169 16.22 3.85 -5.25
CA LEU A 169 17.28 3.10 -5.96
C LEU A 169 16.98 1.59 -6.00
N ASN A 170 16.45 1.04 -4.91
CA ASN A 170 16.05 -0.37 -4.85
C ASN A 170 14.92 -0.66 -5.84
N TYR A 171 13.90 0.19 -5.94
CA TYR A 171 12.81 0.04 -6.92
C TYR A 171 13.32 0.19 -8.37
N GLN A 172 14.26 1.09 -8.63
CA GLN A 172 14.89 1.20 -9.95
C GLN A 172 15.69 -0.05 -10.30
N ALA A 173 16.42 -0.65 -9.35
CA ALA A 173 17.11 -1.91 -9.55
C ALA A 173 16.13 -3.07 -9.77
N TYR A 174 15.05 -3.12 -8.98
CA TYR A 174 13.98 -4.11 -9.11
C TYR A 174 13.31 -4.06 -10.48
N PHE A 175 13.10 -2.85 -11.01
CA PHE A 175 12.56 -2.65 -12.35
C PHE A 175 13.52 -3.18 -13.43
N ARG A 176 14.81 -2.82 -13.37
CA ARG A 176 15.82 -3.23 -14.34
C ARG A 176 16.06 -4.74 -14.38
N THR A 177 15.98 -5.41 -13.24
CA THR A 177 16.20 -6.85 -13.12
C THR A 177 14.96 -7.68 -13.46
N ASN A 178 13.83 -7.05 -13.79
CA ASN A 178 12.56 -7.69 -14.09
C ASN A 178 12.04 -8.63 -12.98
N ARG A 179 12.51 -8.48 -11.74
CA ARG A 179 12.09 -9.36 -10.62
C ARG A 179 10.60 -9.26 -10.33
N TYR A 180 9.96 -8.13 -10.65
CA TYR A 180 8.51 -7.94 -10.53
C TYR A 180 7.70 -9.00 -11.30
N ARG A 181 8.30 -9.70 -12.27
CA ARG A 181 7.61 -10.76 -13.03
C ARG A 181 7.24 -11.97 -12.19
N ARG A 182 7.79 -12.12 -10.98
CA ARG A 182 7.34 -13.17 -10.03
C ARG A 182 5.83 -13.09 -9.73
N TYR A 183 5.25 -11.91 -9.84
CA TYR A 183 3.81 -11.71 -9.66
C TYR A 183 2.98 -12.16 -10.86
N GLU A 184 3.58 -12.40 -12.03
CA GLU A 184 2.88 -12.93 -13.21
C GLU A 184 2.34 -14.33 -12.95
N GLU A 185 3.12 -15.16 -12.26
CA GLU A 185 2.73 -16.51 -11.86
C GLU A 185 1.64 -16.47 -10.79
N LEU A 186 1.81 -15.63 -9.77
CA LEU A 186 0.86 -15.49 -8.67
C LEU A 186 -0.55 -15.07 -9.16
N TRP A 187 -0.62 -14.20 -10.15
CA TRP A 187 -1.89 -13.62 -10.63
C TRP A 187 -2.33 -14.10 -12.01
N GLY A 188 -1.58 -15.01 -12.63
CA GLY A 188 -1.93 -15.61 -13.93
C GLY A 188 -2.03 -14.59 -15.05
N CYS A 189 -1.19 -13.53 -15.04
CA CYS A 189 -1.22 -12.44 -16.01
C CYS A 189 0.20 -12.01 -16.42
N ARG A 190 0.32 -11.09 -17.38
CA ARG A 190 1.61 -10.53 -17.82
C ARG A 190 1.70 -9.07 -17.45
N PHE A 191 2.91 -8.62 -17.03
CA PHE A 191 3.21 -7.24 -16.71
C PHE A 191 4.34 -6.70 -17.59
N ASN A 192 4.13 -5.52 -18.15
CA ASN A 192 5.16 -4.79 -18.90
C ASN A 192 6.03 -3.87 -18.01
N GLY A 193 5.83 -3.94 -16.72
CA GLY A 193 6.47 -3.11 -15.70
C GLY A 193 5.56 -2.95 -14.50
N PHE A 194 5.93 -2.02 -13.62
CA PHE A 194 5.11 -1.64 -12.47
C PHE A 194 5.12 -0.12 -12.26
N ARG A 195 4.25 0.36 -11.41
CA ARG A 195 4.27 1.72 -10.85
C ARG A 195 4.54 1.66 -9.36
N LEU A 196 5.40 2.54 -8.89
CA LEU A 196 5.63 2.78 -7.46
C LEU A 196 4.79 3.97 -7.03
N LEU A 197 3.95 3.76 -6.03
CA LEU A 197 3.10 4.79 -5.45
C LEU A 197 3.64 5.17 -4.07
N PHE A 198 3.99 6.43 -3.89
CA PHE A 198 4.24 7.01 -2.58
C PHE A 198 2.99 7.73 -2.08
N LEU A 199 2.49 7.31 -0.92
CA LEU A 199 1.40 7.96 -0.21
C LEU A 199 1.97 8.68 1.02
N ALA A 200 2.11 9.98 0.95
CA ALA A 200 2.60 10.81 2.03
C ALA A 200 1.48 11.16 3.02
N ASN A 201 1.83 11.29 4.30
CA ASN A 201 0.88 11.70 5.34
C ASN A 201 0.51 13.18 5.31
N THR A 202 1.25 14.02 4.58
CA THR A 202 0.98 15.46 4.46
C THR A 202 1.38 15.99 3.08
N ALA A 203 0.72 17.07 2.64
CA ALA A 203 1.08 17.79 1.41
C ALA A 203 2.53 18.31 1.43
N GLY A 204 3.02 18.77 2.59
CA GLY A 204 4.41 19.20 2.76
C GLY A 204 5.40 18.05 2.52
N ARG A 205 5.10 16.86 3.05
CA ARG A 205 5.92 15.67 2.84
C ARG A 205 5.87 15.20 1.39
N MET A 206 4.68 15.21 0.77
CA MET A 206 4.52 14.95 -0.66
C MET A 206 5.42 15.85 -1.52
N ALA A 207 5.42 17.16 -1.27
CA ALA A 207 6.25 18.10 -2.04
C ALA A 207 7.75 17.80 -1.92
N VAL A 208 8.19 17.34 -0.76
CA VAL A 208 9.59 16.94 -0.51
C VAL A 208 9.94 15.65 -1.28
N ILE A 209 9.06 14.64 -1.24
CA ILE A 209 9.23 13.39 -2.00
C ILE A 209 9.23 13.69 -3.51
N CYS A 210 8.34 14.54 -3.99
CA CYS A 210 8.27 14.94 -5.39
C CYS A 210 9.61 15.51 -5.88
N ARG A 211 10.24 16.39 -5.12
CA ARG A 211 11.59 16.93 -5.46
C ARG A 211 12.65 15.85 -5.54
N LEU A 212 12.68 14.95 -4.55
CA LEU A 212 13.61 13.84 -4.55
C LEU A 212 13.43 12.94 -5.77
N VAL A 213 12.17 12.60 -6.12
CA VAL A 213 11.82 11.76 -7.27
C VAL A 213 12.29 12.40 -8.59
N GLN A 214 12.16 13.72 -8.74
CA GLN A 214 12.62 14.45 -9.93
C GLN A 214 14.14 14.39 -10.12
N GLU A 215 14.89 14.34 -9.03
CA GLU A 215 16.36 14.20 -9.06
C GLU A 215 16.84 12.79 -9.43
N MET A 216 15.97 11.78 -9.27
CA MET A 216 16.32 10.36 -9.36
C MET A 216 15.79 9.68 -10.62
N VAL A 217 16.33 10.06 -11.79
CA VAL A 217 15.94 9.51 -13.09
C VAL A 217 16.48 8.06 -13.26
N PRO A 218 15.69 7.11 -13.85
CA PRO A 218 14.34 7.24 -14.40
C PRO A 218 13.27 7.26 -13.29
N SER A 219 12.33 8.19 -13.35
CA SER A 219 11.32 8.41 -12.32
C SER A 219 9.86 8.35 -12.80
N ASP A 220 9.61 8.22 -14.10
CA ASP A 220 8.24 8.25 -14.65
C ASP A 220 7.31 7.14 -14.12
N PHE A 221 7.87 6.04 -13.60
CA PHE A 221 7.11 4.96 -12.98
C PHE A 221 6.79 5.25 -11.50
N ILE A 222 7.35 6.31 -10.91
CA ILE A 222 7.14 6.72 -9.51
C ILE A 222 6.08 7.81 -9.46
N TRP A 223 5.03 7.57 -8.72
CA TRP A 223 3.89 8.47 -8.59
C TRP A 223 3.69 8.82 -7.13
N VAL A 224 3.41 10.08 -6.84
CA VAL A 224 3.32 10.59 -5.46
C VAL A 224 1.99 11.28 -5.24
N THR A 225 1.38 11.04 -4.09
CA THR A 225 0.20 11.76 -3.60
C THR A 225 0.27 11.93 -2.09
N ASP A 226 -0.67 12.63 -1.50
CA ASP A 226 -0.85 12.71 -0.05
C ASP A 226 -2.22 12.18 0.39
N GLN A 227 -2.34 11.91 1.70
CA GLN A 227 -3.56 11.36 2.28
C GLN A 227 -4.77 12.28 2.12
N GLU A 228 -4.59 13.61 2.18
CA GLU A 228 -5.70 14.56 2.06
C GLU A 228 -6.38 14.43 0.70
N ARG A 229 -5.60 14.40 -0.38
CA ARG A 229 -6.10 14.16 -1.75
C ARG A 229 -6.82 12.82 -1.89
N VAL A 230 -6.30 11.76 -1.24
CA VAL A 230 -6.93 10.43 -1.24
C VAL A 230 -8.28 10.47 -0.52
N PHE A 231 -8.36 11.11 0.63
CA PHE A 231 -9.62 11.21 1.38
C PHE A 231 -10.65 12.11 0.68
N GLU A 232 -10.23 13.24 0.14
CA GLU A 232 -11.13 14.21 -0.48
C GLU A 232 -11.66 13.75 -1.84
N LYS A 233 -10.84 13.03 -2.63
CA LYS A 233 -11.16 12.72 -4.02
C LYS A 233 -11.25 11.23 -4.33
N GLY A 234 -10.67 10.38 -3.48
CA GLY A 234 -10.61 8.93 -3.68
C GLY A 234 -9.46 8.49 -4.58
N LEU A 235 -9.13 7.19 -4.51
CA LEU A 235 -7.99 6.61 -5.25
C LEU A 235 -8.17 6.59 -6.77
N GLY A 236 -9.40 6.53 -7.27
CA GLY A 236 -9.71 6.54 -8.70
C GLY A 236 -9.52 7.89 -9.36
N ALA A 237 -9.40 8.97 -8.58
CA ALA A 237 -9.28 10.32 -9.07
C ALA A 237 -7.89 10.64 -9.63
N ALA A 238 -7.83 11.75 -10.38
CA ALA A 238 -6.57 12.31 -10.86
C ALA A 238 -5.88 13.09 -9.73
N ILE A 239 -5.16 12.38 -8.85
CA ILE A 239 -4.51 12.94 -7.66
C ILE A 239 -2.99 12.68 -7.61
N TRP A 240 -2.44 11.96 -8.57
CA TRP A 240 -1.08 11.45 -8.55
C TRP A 240 -0.11 12.32 -9.37
N ALA A 241 0.96 12.80 -8.76
CA ALA A 241 2.07 13.48 -9.40
C ALA A 241 3.03 12.45 -10.00
N ARG A 242 2.95 12.21 -11.31
CA ARG A 242 3.81 11.28 -12.03
C ARG A 242 5.23 11.83 -12.15
N GLY A 243 6.23 11.00 -11.81
CA GLY A 243 7.65 11.40 -11.83
C GLY A 243 7.95 12.57 -10.88
N GLY A 244 7.14 12.74 -9.82
CA GLY A 244 7.25 13.85 -8.89
C GLY A 244 6.83 15.21 -9.45
N LYS A 245 6.24 15.28 -10.64
CA LYS A 245 5.85 16.53 -11.32
C LYS A 245 4.49 17.03 -10.81
N ASP A 246 4.45 17.58 -9.61
CA ASP A 246 3.21 18.06 -8.97
C ASP A 246 2.61 19.32 -9.64
N GLN A 247 3.41 20.05 -10.43
CA GLN A 247 2.96 21.25 -11.16
C GLN A 247 2.28 20.93 -12.51
N THR A 248 2.29 19.68 -12.95
CA THR A 248 1.57 19.24 -14.15
C THR A 248 0.19 18.72 -13.75
N PRO A 249 -0.78 18.63 -14.70
CA PRO A 249 -2.05 18.00 -14.40
C PRO A 249 -1.84 16.62 -13.78
N PRO A 250 -2.48 16.33 -12.64
CA PRO A 250 -2.30 15.05 -11.97
C PRO A 250 -2.88 13.90 -12.78
N HIS A 251 -2.44 12.69 -12.47
CA HIS A 251 -2.85 11.46 -13.13
C HIS A 251 -3.73 10.60 -12.24
N SER A 252 -4.61 9.78 -12.84
CA SER A 252 -5.30 8.68 -12.17
C SER A 252 -4.55 7.36 -12.37
N ILE A 253 -4.49 6.52 -11.35
CA ILE A 253 -3.97 5.15 -11.45
C ILE A 253 -4.79 4.30 -12.43
N LEU A 254 -6.04 4.67 -12.69
CA LEU A 254 -6.93 4.01 -13.65
C LEU A 254 -6.71 4.50 -15.10
N GLY A 255 -5.94 5.57 -15.29
CA GLY A 255 -5.83 6.28 -16.57
C GLY A 255 -6.94 7.31 -16.76
N PRO A 256 -6.82 8.16 -17.80
CA PRO A 256 -7.69 9.33 -17.95
C PRO A 256 -9.16 8.99 -18.26
N SER A 257 -9.42 7.90 -18.96
CA SER A 257 -10.77 7.50 -19.39
C SER A 257 -11.60 6.82 -18.29
N LEU A 258 -10.95 6.32 -17.24
CA LEU A 258 -11.61 5.63 -16.12
C LEU A 258 -11.47 6.40 -14.80
N ALA A 259 -10.91 7.60 -14.84
CA ALA A 259 -10.76 8.44 -13.65
C ALA A 259 -12.13 8.93 -13.16
N TYR A 260 -12.34 8.85 -11.85
CA TYR A 260 -13.56 9.33 -11.18
C TYR A 260 -13.23 9.80 -9.76
N GLU A 261 -14.06 10.66 -9.21
CA GLU A 261 -13.95 11.09 -7.81
C GLU A 261 -14.94 10.32 -6.94
N SER A 262 -14.46 9.75 -5.87
CA SER A 262 -15.24 9.07 -4.83
C SER A 262 -14.56 9.28 -3.49
N PRO A 263 -14.87 10.40 -2.80
CA PRO A 263 -14.30 10.69 -1.50
C PRO A 263 -14.43 9.50 -0.56
N LEU A 264 -13.36 9.19 0.16
CA LEU A 264 -13.45 8.25 1.25
C LEU A 264 -14.27 8.88 2.39
N PRO A 265 -14.99 8.07 3.20
CA PRO A 265 -15.64 8.60 4.37
C PRO A 265 -14.63 9.44 5.14
N ALA A 266 -14.98 10.71 5.37
CA ALA A 266 -14.06 11.62 6.04
C ALA A 266 -13.53 10.93 7.30
N SER A 267 -12.22 10.92 7.43
CA SER A 267 -11.61 10.63 8.72
C SER A 267 -12.31 11.58 9.69
N PRO A 268 -13.09 11.09 10.66
CA PRO A 268 -13.76 11.98 11.59
C PRO A 268 -12.70 12.90 12.18
N ALA A 269 -12.93 14.21 12.04
CA ALA A 269 -12.00 15.28 12.38
C ALA A 269 -11.66 15.30 13.88
#